data_9b797cabd707f68bfe7c00fe9d91399b
#
_entry.id   9b797cabd707f68bfe7c00fe9d91399b
#
_cell.length_a   1.000
_cell.length_b   1.000
_cell.length_c   1.000
_cell.angle_alpha   90.00
_cell.angle_beta   90.00
_cell.angle_gamma   90.00
#
_symmetry.space_group_name_H-M   'P 1'
#
loop_
_entity.id
_entity.type
_entity.pdbx_description
1 polymer ?
#
loop_
_entity_poly.entity_id
_entity_poly.type
_entity_poly.pdbx_seq_one_letter_code
_entity_poly.pdbx_strand_id
1 'polypeptide(L)'
;MTDDQGYGDLSCMGNTDFRTPHIDRLAAEGARFTDWYSNSPVCSPSRASLLTGRYPGHAGVRAILAGHRRATGLTDQTPTIASAVRDLGYRTALVGKWHLGLQEASRPNQNGFDYFYGFMAGCIDYYSHIFYWSMADGRTDPTHDLWENDREIYSNGEYFTEMVTARSVEKIREMHEAGSPFLLYVAYNAPHYPMHAPRKYLDRFPHLPADRRIMAAMLSAVDDGVGEITAELRRLGIQEDTVVFFQSDNGPSRESRNWMDGCGVPYYGGQPGGLKGHKFSLFEGGIRVPGIFCWPGYIPAGQIIREPCAAMDVFPTLLTLAGGDPAGYGLDGASLLPVLTE
;
A
#
# COMPACT_ATOMS: atom_id res chain seq x y z
N MET A 1 -1.07 -2.79 -1.38
CA MET A 1 -0.59 -1.43 -1.75
C MET A 1 0.91 -1.36 -1.57
N THR A 2 1.63 -0.72 -2.50
CA THR A 2 3.07 -0.42 -2.43
C THR A 2 3.29 1.05 -2.02
N ASP A 3 4.55 1.42 -1.77
CA ASP A 3 4.98 2.73 -1.29
C ASP A 3 6.05 3.29 -2.22
N ASP A 4 5.82 4.49 -2.80
CA ASP A 4 6.73 5.15 -3.76
C ASP A 4 6.96 4.37 -5.07
N GLN A 5 6.04 3.53 -5.51
CA GLN A 5 6.15 2.81 -6.77
C GLN A 5 5.63 3.65 -7.94
N GLY A 6 6.44 3.78 -8.98
CA GLY A 6 6.05 4.49 -10.19
C GLY A 6 5.05 3.72 -11.06
N TYR A 7 4.29 4.47 -11.88
CA TYR A 7 3.36 3.89 -12.85
C TYR A 7 4.07 2.91 -13.80
N GLY A 8 5.27 3.27 -14.28
CA GLY A 8 6.06 2.46 -15.21
C GLY A 8 6.93 1.38 -14.57
N ASP A 9 6.67 0.99 -13.32
CA ASP A 9 7.46 -0.03 -12.62
C ASP A 9 6.86 -1.44 -12.71
N LEU A 10 5.68 -1.62 -13.31
CA LEU A 10 5.07 -2.94 -13.54
C LEU A 10 5.13 -3.33 -15.01
N SER A 11 5.36 -4.63 -15.30
CA SER A 11 5.38 -5.10 -16.69
C SER A 11 4.03 -4.97 -17.38
N CYS A 12 2.91 -5.13 -16.69
CA CYS A 12 1.57 -4.86 -17.23
C CYS A 12 1.31 -3.37 -17.52
N MET A 13 2.12 -2.46 -16.98
CA MET A 13 2.08 -1.01 -17.25
C MET A 13 3.19 -0.55 -18.22
N GLY A 14 3.89 -1.49 -18.85
CA GLY A 14 4.88 -1.20 -19.89
C GLY A 14 6.34 -1.23 -19.45
N ASN A 15 6.65 -1.66 -18.23
CA ASN A 15 8.03 -1.91 -17.82
C ASN A 15 8.65 -3.04 -18.64
N THR A 16 9.86 -2.81 -19.17
CA THR A 16 10.60 -3.80 -19.94
C THR A 16 11.89 -4.27 -19.25
N ASP A 17 12.30 -3.61 -18.17
CA ASP A 17 13.58 -3.87 -17.49
C ASP A 17 13.54 -5.16 -16.65
N PHE A 18 12.39 -5.44 -16.05
CA PHE A 18 12.14 -6.64 -15.26
C PHE A 18 10.65 -7.01 -15.28
N ARG A 19 10.32 -8.19 -14.82
CA ARG A 19 8.97 -8.73 -14.82
C ARG A 19 8.35 -8.71 -13.42
N THR A 20 7.02 -8.56 -13.38
CA THR A 20 6.17 -8.65 -12.19
C THR A 20 5.04 -9.66 -12.43
N PRO A 21 5.37 -10.96 -12.60
CA PRO A 21 4.44 -11.95 -13.16
C PRO A 21 3.18 -12.19 -12.31
N HIS A 22 3.25 -12.01 -11.00
CA HIS A 22 2.09 -12.22 -10.12
C HIS A 22 1.14 -11.02 -10.14
N ILE A 23 1.66 -9.79 -10.16
CA ILE A 23 0.85 -8.57 -10.33
C ILE A 23 0.31 -8.51 -11.77
N ASP A 24 1.09 -8.89 -12.77
CA ASP A 24 0.63 -9.00 -14.16
C ASP A 24 -0.54 -9.98 -14.30
N ARG A 25 -0.52 -11.07 -13.51
CA ARG A 25 -1.63 -12.03 -13.48
C ARG A 25 -2.89 -11.42 -12.90
N LEU A 26 -2.82 -10.62 -11.83
CA LEU A 26 -3.98 -9.88 -11.32
C LEU A 26 -4.60 -8.99 -12.42
N ALA A 27 -3.74 -8.28 -13.17
CA ALA A 27 -4.20 -7.44 -14.28
C ALA A 27 -4.81 -8.27 -15.43
N ALA A 28 -4.28 -9.46 -15.71
CA ALA A 28 -4.78 -10.34 -16.75
C ALA A 28 -6.06 -11.08 -16.36
N GLU A 29 -6.23 -11.42 -15.09
CA GLU A 29 -7.43 -12.09 -14.53
C GLU A 29 -8.52 -11.09 -14.12
N GLY A 30 -8.27 -9.78 -14.20
CA GLY A 30 -9.18 -8.71 -13.82
C GLY A 30 -9.09 -7.48 -14.71
N ALA A 31 -9.14 -6.29 -14.11
CA ALA A 31 -9.10 -5.00 -14.78
C ALA A 31 -7.88 -4.19 -14.34
N ARG A 32 -7.21 -3.54 -15.30
CA ARG A 32 -6.19 -2.52 -15.03
C ARG A 32 -6.64 -1.15 -15.51
N PHE A 33 -6.35 -0.13 -14.73
CA PHE A 33 -6.66 1.26 -15.07
C PHE A 33 -5.46 1.92 -15.75
N THR A 34 -5.69 2.65 -16.84
CA THR A 34 -4.68 3.50 -17.48
C THR A 34 -4.56 4.85 -16.77
N ASP A 35 -5.64 5.30 -16.14
CA ASP A 35 -5.80 6.62 -15.52
C ASP A 35 -6.27 6.48 -14.07
N TRP A 36 -5.44 5.81 -13.24
CA TRP A 36 -5.67 5.64 -11.80
C TRP A 36 -4.85 6.63 -11.00
N TYR A 37 -5.52 7.38 -10.12
CA TYR A 37 -4.88 8.44 -9.35
C TYR A 37 -4.86 8.16 -7.85
N SER A 38 -3.68 8.32 -7.25
CA SER A 38 -3.60 8.59 -5.82
C SER A 38 -4.11 10.02 -5.56
N ASN A 39 -4.77 10.25 -4.44
CA ASN A 39 -5.34 11.57 -4.14
C ASN A 39 -4.31 12.59 -3.64
N SER A 40 -3.05 12.18 -3.55
CA SER A 40 -1.92 13.03 -3.14
C SER A 40 -0.60 12.48 -3.69
N PRO A 41 0.38 13.36 -4.00
CA PRO A 41 1.69 12.93 -4.43
C PRO A 41 2.61 12.48 -3.27
N VAL A 42 2.05 12.23 -2.07
CA VAL A 42 2.79 11.82 -0.86
C VAL A 42 1.96 10.89 0.04
N CYS A 43 2.65 10.07 0.83
CA CYS A 43 2.13 8.91 1.55
C CYS A 43 0.91 9.17 2.47
N SER A 44 1.08 9.95 3.57
CA SER A 44 0.02 10.10 4.59
C SER A 44 -1.30 10.61 4.02
N PRO A 45 -1.34 11.70 3.22
CA PRO A 45 -2.59 12.17 2.62
C PRO A 45 -3.22 11.17 1.65
N SER A 46 -2.40 10.45 0.86
CA SER A 46 -2.91 9.43 -0.06
C SER A 46 -3.53 8.26 0.70
N ARG A 47 -2.86 7.77 1.76
CA ARG A 47 -3.38 6.69 2.61
C ARG A 47 -4.65 7.08 3.33
N ALA A 48 -4.73 8.34 3.83
CA ALA A 48 -5.95 8.87 4.43
C ALA A 48 -7.10 8.88 3.43
N SER A 49 -6.87 9.34 2.19
CA SER A 49 -7.89 9.36 1.14
C SER A 49 -8.40 7.95 0.80
N LEU A 50 -7.50 6.98 0.63
CA LEU A 50 -7.89 5.59 0.37
C LEU A 50 -8.80 5.04 1.46
N LEU A 51 -8.41 5.23 2.73
CA LEU A 51 -9.13 4.63 3.86
C LEU A 51 -10.43 5.36 4.21
N THR A 52 -10.53 6.66 3.92
CA THR A 52 -11.70 7.47 4.29
C THR A 52 -12.64 7.77 3.14
N GLY A 53 -12.26 7.47 1.89
CA GLY A 53 -13.05 7.82 0.71
C GLY A 53 -13.19 9.32 0.47
N ARG A 54 -12.25 10.13 1.00
CA ARG A 54 -12.31 11.60 0.97
C ARG A 54 -11.03 12.20 0.42
N TYR A 55 -11.12 13.43 -0.10
CA TYR A 55 -9.91 14.21 -0.36
C TYR A 55 -9.09 14.42 0.92
N PRO A 56 -7.75 14.54 0.81
CA PRO A 56 -6.86 14.70 1.98
C PRO A 56 -7.28 15.84 2.92
N GLY A 57 -7.79 16.93 2.34
CA GLY A 57 -8.30 18.08 3.10
C GLY A 57 -9.52 17.75 3.97
N HIS A 58 -10.44 16.95 3.44
CA HIS A 58 -11.64 16.49 4.15
C HIS A 58 -11.34 15.34 5.12
N ALA A 59 -10.35 14.51 4.82
CA ALA A 59 -9.84 13.49 5.73
C ALA A 59 -9.03 14.06 6.92
N GLY A 60 -8.71 15.36 6.89
CA GLY A 60 -7.93 16.02 7.95
C GLY A 60 -6.42 15.76 7.89
N VAL A 61 -5.91 15.03 6.90
CA VAL A 61 -4.49 14.70 6.73
C VAL A 61 -3.97 15.35 5.45
N ARG A 62 -3.40 16.57 5.58
CA ARG A 62 -3.03 17.44 4.44
C ARG A 62 -1.56 17.35 4.03
N ALA A 63 -0.72 16.75 4.87
CA ALA A 63 0.74 16.68 4.68
C ALA A 63 1.27 15.35 5.21
N ILE A 64 2.54 15.05 4.92
CA ILE A 64 3.25 13.92 5.50
C ILE A 64 3.29 14.10 7.02
N LEU A 65 2.85 13.09 7.74
CA LEU A 65 2.86 13.08 9.19
C LEU A 65 4.26 12.74 9.73
N ALA A 66 4.58 13.30 10.88
CA ALA A 66 5.84 13.02 11.57
C ALA A 66 5.87 11.58 12.11
N GLY A 67 7.07 11.00 12.23
CA GLY A 67 7.28 9.63 12.72
C GLY A 67 7.54 9.50 14.22
N HIS A 68 7.44 10.58 15.01
CA HIS A 68 7.64 10.48 16.45
C HIS A 68 6.38 10.01 17.19
N ARG A 69 6.52 9.40 18.34
CA ARG A 69 5.43 8.75 19.11
C ARG A 69 4.28 9.68 19.51
N ARG A 70 4.44 11.00 19.45
CA ARG A 70 3.40 12.01 19.73
C ARG A 70 2.73 12.57 18.49
N ALA A 71 3.05 12.03 17.31
CA ALA A 71 2.44 12.49 16.07
C ALA A 71 0.96 12.13 16.03
N THR A 72 0.13 13.15 15.92
CA THR A 72 -1.32 13.02 15.68
C THR A 72 -1.58 12.77 14.20
N GLY A 73 -2.74 12.22 13.88
CA GLY A 73 -3.13 11.95 12.50
C GLY A 73 -4.61 11.65 12.40
N LEU A 74 -4.97 10.62 11.68
CA LEU A 74 -6.35 10.15 11.56
C LEU A 74 -6.89 9.73 12.93
N THR A 75 -8.16 10.02 13.20
CA THR A 75 -8.84 9.61 14.42
C THR A 75 -10.20 9.00 14.08
N ASP A 76 -10.83 8.35 15.05
CA ASP A 76 -12.16 7.76 14.96
C ASP A 76 -13.28 8.76 14.59
N GLN A 77 -13.00 10.06 14.64
CA GLN A 77 -13.93 11.11 14.16
C GLN A 77 -14.12 11.06 12.64
N THR A 78 -13.21 10.42 11.92
CA THR A 78 -13.31 10.23 10.47
C THR A 78 -13.41 8.73 10.18
N PRO A 79 -14.61 8.20 9.85
CA PRO A 79 -14.79 6.80 9.56
C PRO A 79 -13.86 6.31 8.45
N THR A 80 -13.30 5.12 8.64
CA THR A 80 -12.52 4.42 7.63
C THR A 80 -13.33 3.29 7.01
N ILE A 81 -12.91 2.80 5.84
CA ILE A 81 -13.51 1.60 5.26
C ILE A 81 -13.44 0.42 6.24
N ALA A 82 -12.37 0.31 7.03
CA ALA A 82 -12.23 -0.73 8.03
C ALA A 82 -13.31 -0.63 9.13
N SER A 83 -13.55 0.58 9.68
CA SER A 83 -14.63 0.77 10.65
C SER A 83 -16.00 0.48 10.04
N ALA A 84 -16.25 0.94 8.81
CA ALA A 84 -17.53 0.77 8.14
C ALA A 84 -17.87 -0.71 7.87
N VAL A 85 -16.92 -1.50 7.36
CA VAL A 85 -17.20 -2.93 7.11
C VAL A 85 -17.19 -3.76 8.41
N ARG A 86 -16.44 -3.34 9.44
CA ARG A 86 -16.49 -3.98 10.76
C ARG A 86 -17.90 -3.90 11.35
N ASP A 87 -18.58 -2.77 11.20
CA ASP A 87 -19.97 -2.60 11.63
C ASP A 87 -20.95 -3.50 10.87
N LEU A 88 -20.55 -4.02 9.70
CA LEU A 88 -21.28 -5.03 8.92
C LEU A 88 -20.87 -6.47 9.27
N GLY A 89 -20.03 -6.68 10.30
CA GLY A 89 -19.60 -8.00 10.76
C GLY A 89 -18.34 -8.55 10.09
N TYR A 90 -17.63 -7.75 9.31
CA TYR A 90 -16.33 -8.14 8.75
C TYR A 90 -15.24 -8.13 9.83
N ARG A 91 -14.32 -9.09 9.76
CA ARG A 91 -13.04 -9.02 10.45
C ARG A 91 -12.11 -8.10 9.68
N THR A 92 -11.36 -7.25 10.38
CA THR A 92 -10.51 -6.23 9.75
C THR A 92 -9.07 -6.35 10.20
N ALA A 93 -8.15 -6.39 9.25
CA ALA A 93 -6.73 -6.48 9.55
C ALA A 93 -5.90 -5.52 8.68
N LEU A 94 -4.88 -4.91 9.28
CA LEU A 94 -3.83 -4.16 8.60
C LEU A 94 -2.50 -4.85 8.83
N VAL A 95 -1.77 -5.13 7.76
CA VAL A 95 -0.43 -5.70 7.81
C VAL A 95 0.51 -4.81 6.99
N GLY A 96 1.47 -4.16 7.67
CA GLY A 96 2.46 -3.29 7.05
C GLY A 96 2.45 -1.84 7.56
N LYS A 97 2.66 -0.89 6.65
CA LYS A 97 2.80 0.54 6.95
C LYS A 97 1.46 1.21 7.23
N TRP A 98 1.37 1.92 8.35
CA TRP A 98 0.23 2.77 8.70
C TRP A 98 0.37 4.21 8.20
N HIS A 99 1.30 4.97 8.75
CA HIS A 99 1.63 6.37 8.46
C HIS A 99 0.47 7.37 8.58
N LEU A 100 -0.47 7.12 9.50
CA LEU A 100 -1.60 8.01 9.78
C LEU A 100 -1.69 8.44 11.25
N GLY A 101 -0.55 8.47 11.95
CA GLY A 101 -0.37 8.93 13.31
C GLY A 101 0.05 7.82 14.28
N LEU A 102 0.81 8.21 15.31
CA LEU A 102 1.40 7.30 16.31
C LEU A 102 0.76 7.46 17.69
N GLN A 103 0.07 8.60 17.95
CA GLN A 103 -0.70 8.76 19.18
C GLN A 103 -1.79 7.67 19.26
N GLU A 104 -2.15 7.29 20.48
CA GLU A 104 -3.10 6.21 20.75
C GLU A 104 -4.38 6.33 19.92
N ALA A 105 -5.03 7.50 19.93
CA ALA A 105 -6.26 7.76 19.16
C ALA A 105 -6.08 7.65 17.63
N SER A 106 -4.84 7.72 17.14
CA SER A 106 -4.53 7.67 15.71
C SER A 106 -4.01 6.29 15.26
N ARG A 107 -3.92 5.31 16.16
CA ARG A 107 -3.42 3.96 15.83
C ARG A 107 -4.43 3.15 15.02
N PRO A 108 -3.97 2.15 14.25
CA PRO A 108 -4.86 1.32 13.42
C PRO A 108 -6.04 0.73 14.19
N ASN A 109 -5.82 0.20 15.39
CA ASN A 109 -6.87 -0.44 16.19
C ASN A 109 -7.96 0.54 16.65
N GLN A 110 -7.66 1.84 16.76
CA GLN A 110 -8.66 2.89 17.04
C GLN A 110 -9.38 3.35 15.77
N ASN A 111 -8.84 3.02 14.60
CA ASN A 111 -9.35 3.44 13.29
C ASN A 111 -9.99 2.27 12.50
N GLY A 112 -10.57 1.30 13.21
CA GLY A 112 -11.43 0.27 12.64
C GLY A 112 -10.76 -1.08 12.35
N PHE A 113 -9.45 -1.24 12.60
CA PHE A 113 -8.78 -2.52 12.41
C PHE A 113 -8.79 -3.36 13.70
N ASP A 114 -9.34 -4.57 13.64
CA ASP A 114 -9.32 -5.54 14.77
C ASP A 114 -7.90 -6.06 15.03
N TYR A 115 -7.09 -6.12 13.97
CA TYR A 115 -5.72 -6.56 14.02
C TYR A 115 -4.78 -5.63 13.26
N PHE A 116 -3.63 -5.36 13.85
CA PHE A 116 -2.53 -4.61 13.26
C PHE A 116 -1.21 -5.34 13.45
N TYR A 117 -0.42 -5.44 12.38
CA TYR A 117 0.96 -5.87 12.41
C TYR A 117 1.79 -5.00 11.48
N GLY A 118 2.80 -4.31 11.99
CA GLY A 118 3.62 -3.44 11.14
C GLY A 118 4.19 -2.25 11.88
N PHE A 119 4.37 -1.14 11.17
CA PHE A 119 4.93 0.07 11.74
C PHE A 119 4.04 1.29 11.49
N MET A 120 4.17 2.30 12.36
CA MET A 120 3.26 3.45 12.38
C MET A 120 3.86 4.71 11.76
N ALA A 121 5.19 4.82 11.66
CA ALA A 121 5.89 5.95 11.05
C ALA A 121 5.88 5.93 9.51
N GLY A 122 6.59 6.87 8.89
CA GLY A 122 6.64 7.00 7.42
C GLY A 122 7.52 5.96 6.73
N CYS A 123 8.54 5.46 7.41
CA CYS A 123 9.45 4.42 6.93
C CYS A 123 10.18 3.76 8.11
N ILE A 124 10.76 2.61 7.85
CA ILE A 124 11.66 1.91 8.78
C ILE A 124 12.80 1.26 8.00
N ASP A 125 13.91 0.99 8.66
CA ASP A 125 14.91 0.05 8.17
C ASP A 125 14.29 -1.35 8.02
N TYR A 126 14.55 -2.02 6.90
CA TYR A 126 13.88 -3.30 6.56
C TYR A 126 14.31 -4.49 7.41
N TYR A 127 15.40 -4.38 8.19
CA TYR A 127 15.93 -5.48 9.00
C TYR A 127 16.00 -5.18 10.49
N SER A 128 16.26 -3.92 10.86
CA SER A 128 16.28 -3.49 12.26
C SER A 128 14.94 -2.92 12.72
N HIS A 129 14.03 -2.60 11.76
CA HIS A 129 12.72 -2.01 12.00
C HIS A 129 12.78 -0.69 12.77
N ILE A 130 13.87 0.06 12.58
CA ILE A 130 14.10 1.34 13.23
C ILE A 130 13.76 2.48 12.27
N PHE A 131 13.03 3.46 12.76
CA PHE A 131 12.83 4.76 12.12
C PHE A 131 14.01 5.67 12.45
N TYR A 132 14.72 6.16 11.42
CA TYR A 132 15.94 6.98 11.58
C TYR A 132 15.75 8.44 11.19
N TRP A 133 14.53 8.94 11.15
CA TRP A 133 14.30 10.26 10.62
C TRP A 133 14.81 11.36 11.53
N SER A 134 15.33 12.46 10.94
CA SER A 134 15.72 13.64 11.69
C SER A 134 14.49 14.33 12.27
N MET A 135 14.58 14.75 13.51
CA MET A 135 13.65 15.69 14.13
C MET A 135 13.72 17.04 13.42
N ALA A 136 12.71 17.90 13.62
CA ALA A 136 12.64 19.23 13.02
C ALA A 136 13.87 20.13 13.34
N ASP A 137 14.60 19.82 14.42
CA ASP A 137 15.82 20.50 14.84
C ASP A 137 17.11 19.89 14.23
N GLY A 138 16.96 18.96 13.28
CA GLY A 138 18.09 18.31 12.59
C GLY A 138 18.75 17.15 13.35
N ARG A 139 18.30 16.84 14.58
CA ARG A 139 18.80 15.66 15.31
C ARG A 139 18.15 14.40 14.78
N THR A 140 18.91 13.31 14.75
CA THR A 140 18.39 11.97 14.48
C THR A 140 18.06 11.32 15.82
N ASP A 141 16.82 10.87 15.97
CA ASP A 141 16.35 10.13 17.13
C ASP A 141 15.86 8.75 16.65
N PRO A 142 16.77 7.75 16.58
CA PRO A 142 16.39 6.41 16.14
C PRO A 142 15.35 5.83 17.08
N THR A 143 14.20 5.43 16.54
CA THR A 143 13.09 4.87 17.30
C THR A 143 12.68 3.55 16.67
N HIS A 144 12.70 2.47 17.44
CA HIS A 144 12.17 1.19 16.96
C HIS A 144 10.66 1.32 16.73
N ASP A 145 10.16 0.74 15.62
CA ASP A 145 8.77 0.92 15.20
C ASP A 145 8.25 -0.36 14.50
N LEU A 146 8.20 -1.45 15.26
CA LEU A 146 7.51 -2.67 14.85
C LEU A 146 6.53 -3.09 15.93
N TRP A 147 5.27 -3.30 15.54
CA TRP A 147 4.15 -3.50 16.46
C TRP A 147 3.27 -4.66 16.05
N GLU A 148 2.71 -5.32 17.05
CA GLU A 148 1.54 -6.18 16.89
C GLU A 148 0.43 -5.64 17.81
N ASN A 149 -0.59 -5.07 17.22
CA ASN A 149 -1.61 -4.25 17.89
C ASN A 149 -0.94 -3.10 18.69
N ASP A 150 -1.16 -3.04 19.99
CA ASP A 150 -0.57 -2.02 20.87
C ASP A 150 0.76 -2.43 21.51
N ARG A 151 1.27 -3.61 21.17
CA ARG A 151 2.52 -4.14 21.72
C ARG A 151 3.67 -3.97 20.72
N GLU A 152 4.73 -3.30 21.14
CA GLU A 152 5.99 -3.26 20.40
C GLU A 152 6.65 -4.65 20.42
N ILE A 153 7.08 -5.13 19.25
CA ILE A 153 7.69 -6.44 19.06
C ILE A 153 9.03 -6.31 18.34
N TYR A 154 9.89 -7.31 18.41
CA TYR A 154 11.23 -7.28 17.86
C TYR A 154 11.48 -8.51 17.00
N SER A 155 11.94 -8.30 15.76
CA SER A 155 12.28 -9.35 14.78
C SER A 155 13.53 -8.94 13.98
N ASN A 156 14.57 -8.50 14.69
CA ASN A 156 15.79 -7.98 14.06
C ASN A 156 16.44 -9.02 13.14
N GLY A 157 16.79 -8.58 11.93
CA GLY A 157 17.41 -9.43 10.91
C GLY A 157 16.40 -10.06 9.93
N GLU A 158 15.10 -10.00 10.20
CA GLU A 158 14.08 -10.46 9.27
C GLU A 158 13.71 -9.35 8.27
N TYR A 159 13.59 -9.69 7.00
CA TYR A 159 13.27 -8.72 5.95
C TYR A 159 11.78 -8.36 5.96
N PHE A 160 11.47 -7.12 6.26
CA PHE A 160 10.10 -6.67 6.55
C PHE A 160 9.11 -6.98 5.43
N THR A 161 9.48 -6.87 4.14
CA THR A 161 8.58 -7.20 3.02
C THR A 161 8.10 -8.66 3.09
N GLU A 162 9.00 -9.59 3.42
CA GLU A 162 8.64 -11.01 3.58
C GLU A 162 7.80 -11.25 4.83
N MET A 163 8.08 -10.53 5.93
CA MET A 163 7.24 -10.59 7.14
C MET A 163 5.82 -10.12 6.87
N VAL A 164 5.62 -9.05 6.11
CA VAL A 164 4.30 -8.56 5.69
C VAL A 164 3.56 -9.63 4.90
N THR A 165 4.23 -10.29 3.96
CA THR A 165 3.63 -11.38 3.17
C THR A 165 3.21 -12.56 4.05
N ALA A 166 4.13 -13.07 4.86
CA ALA A 166 3.88 -14.22 5.73
C ALA A 166 2.72 -13.96 6.71
N ARG A 167 2.71 -12.79 7.33
CA ARG A 167 1.64 -12.39 8.27
C ARG A 167 0.30 -12.21 7.55
N SER A 168 0.30 -11.70 6.32
CA SER A 168 -0.93 -11.57 5.52
C SER A 168 -1.54 -12.93 5.18
N VAL A 169 -0.71 -13.89 4.76
CA VAL A 169 -1.13 -15.27 4.49
C VAL A 169 -1.68 -15.94 5.74
N GLU A 170 -1.02 -15.78 6.88
CA GLU A 170 -1.49 -16.28 8.18
C GLU A 170 -2.87 -15.70 8.55
N LYS A 171 -3.05 -14.39 8.41
CA LYS A 171 -4.32 -13.73 8.73
C LYS A 171 -5.47 -14.14 7.81
N ILE A 172 -5.20 -14.37 6.53
CA ILE A 172 -6.21 -14.93 5.61
C ILE A 172 -6.71 -16.29 6.13
N ARG A 173 -5.79 -17.19 6.54
CA ARG A 173 -6.16 -18.49 7.11
C ARG A 173 -7.01 -18.36 8.37
N GLU A 174 -6.56 -17.57 9.33
CA GLU A 174 -7.27 -17.37 10.59
C GLU A 174 -8.67 -16.80 10.39
N MET A 175 -8.83 -15.79 9.51
CA MET A 175 -10.13 -15.18 9.26
C MET A 175 -11.06 -16.12 8.48
N HIS A 176 -10.53 -16.90 7.55
CA HIS A 176 -11.26 -17.94 6.83
C HIS A 176 -11.72 -19.05 7.79
N GLU A 177 -10.85 -19.58 8.65
CA GLU A 177 -11.16 -20.60 9.63
C GLU A 177 -12.22 -20.12 10.66
N ALA A 178 -12.22 -18.82 10.96
CA ALA A 178 -13.24 -18.21 11.80
C ALA A 178 -14.63 -18.10 11.12
N GLY A 179 -14.71 -18.38 9.81
CA GLY A 179 -15.96 -18.31 9.03
C GLY A 179 -16.53 -16.89 8.87
N SER A 180 -15.71 -15.87 9.03
CA SER A 180 -16.13 -14.46 8.93
C SER A 180 -15.68 -13.85 7.60
N PRO A 181 -16.49 -12.97 6.98
CA PRO A 181 -15.98 -12.13 5.89
C PRO A 181 -14.88 -11.23 6.43
N PHE A 182 -13.96 -10.80 5.57
CA PHE A 182 -12.83 -10.01 6.03
C PHE A 182 -12.42 -8.89 5.08
N LEU A 183 -11.82 -7.85 5.65
CA LEU A 183 -11.02 -6.83 4.98
C LEU A 183 -9.57 -6.96 5.43
N LEU A 184 -8.67 -7.24 4.51
CA LEU A 184 -7.22 -7.24 4.78
C LEU A 184 -6.53 -6.13 3.98
N TYR A 185 -5.98 -5.14 4.67
CA TYR A 185 -5.16 -4.10 4.08
C TYR A 185 -3.69 -4.47 4.18
N VAL A 186 -3.11 -4.95 3.07
CA VAL A 186 -1.68 -5.26 2.97
C VAL A 186 -0.95 -4.02 2.47
N ALA A 187 -0.17 -3.38 3.35
CA ALA A 187 0.49 -2.11 3.11
C ALA A 187 2.02 -2.29 3.12
N TYR A 188 2.58 -2.78 2.01
CA TYR A 188 4.03 -2.88 1.87
C TYR A 188 4.69 -1.50 1.98
N ASN A 189 5.84 -1.42 2.65
CA ASN A 189 6.70 -0.25 2.62
C ASN A 189 7.66 -0.27 1.42
N ALA A 190 7.79 -1.39 0.72
CA ALA A 190 8.57 -1.49 -0.50
C ALA A 190 7.82 -0.84 -1.69
N PRO A 191 8.57 -0.15 -2.58
CA PRO A 191 10.01 0.07 -2.60
C PRO A 191 10.49 1.40 -1.98
N HIS A 192 9.85 1.92 -0.94
CA HIS A 192 10.29 3.13 -0.23
C HIS A 192 11.70 2.95 0.38
N TYR A 193 12.48 4.04 0.47
CA TYR A 193 13.77 3.99 1.13
C TYR A 193 13.63 3.68 2.66
N PRO A 194 14.73 3.23 3.34
CA PRO A 194 16.05 2.91 2.80
C PRO A 194 16.00 1.74 1.84
N MET A 195 16.84 1.80 0.79
CA MET A 195 16.80 0.83 -0.31
C MET A 195 17.50 -0.46 0.10
N HIS A 196 16.74 -1.42 0.61
CA HIS A 196 17.24 -2.72 1.07
C HIS A 196 16.52 -3.87 0.36
N ALA A 197 17.28 -4.85 -0.12
CA ALA A 197 16.74 -6.10 -0.63
C ALA A 197 17.67 -7.27 -0.29
N PRO A 198 17.13 -8.45 0.06
CA PRO A 198 17.91 -9.67 0.21
C PRO A 198 18.66 -10.02 -1.07
N ARG A 199 19.84 -10.64 -0.93
CA ARG A 199 20.70 -11.02 -2.05
C ARG A 199 19.95 -11.87 -3.10
N LYS A 200 19.08 -12.78 -2.65
CA LYS A 200 18.28 -13.65 -3.56
C LYS A 200 17.43 -12.87 -4.57
N TYR A 201 16.97 -11.64 -4.24
CA TYR A 201 16.27 -10.77 -5.18
C TYR A 201 17.23 -9.94 -6.02
N LEU A 202 18.32 -9.41 -5.43
CA LEU A 202 19.35 -8.67 -6.15
C LEU A 202 20.00 -9.51 -7.25
N ASP A 203 20.23 -10.79 -7.00
CA ASP A 203 20.86 -11.71 -7.94
C ASP A 203 19.98 -12.07 -9.15
N ARG A 204 18.68 -11.72 -9.12
CA ARG A 204 17.77 -11.83 -10.29
C ARG A 204 18.10 -10.77 -11.37
N PHE A 205 18.71 -9.64 -11.01
CA PHE A 205 18.86 -8.46 -11.86
C PHE A 205 20.30 -7.94 -11.96
N PRO A 206 21.31 -8.79 -12.23
CA PRO A 206 22.72 -8.35 -12.27
C PRO A 206 23.03 -7.42 -13.45
N HIS A 207 22.15 -7.39 -14.46
CA HIS A 207 22.30 -6.59 -15.69
C HIS A 207 21.79 -5.15 -15.53
N LEU A 208 21.05 -4.83 -14.47
CA LEU A 208 20.51 -3.49 -14.26
C LEU A 208 21.49 -2.56 -13.55
N PRO A 209 21.45 -1.24 -13.84
CA PRO A 209 22.18 -0.23 -13.07
C PRO A 209 21.78 -0.28 -11.58
N ALA A 210 22.69 0.15 -10.70
CA ALA A 210 22.56 -0.02 -9.25
C ALA A 210 21.20 0.43 -8.67
N ASP A 211 20.74 1.66 -8.97
CA ASP A 211 19.47 2.17 -8.49
C ASP A 211 18.28 1.36 -9.01
N ARG A 212 18.31 1.01 -10.29
CA ARG A 212 17.24 0.22 -10.92
C ARG A 212 17.25 -1.22 -10.43
N ARG A 213 18.43 -1.77 -10.20
CA ARG A 213 18.61 -3.13 -9.68
C ARG A 213 17.99 -3.30 -8.30
N ILE A 214 18.26 -2.38 -7.38
CA ILE A 214 17.69 -2.48 -6.03
C ILE A 214 16.19 -2.25 -6.03
N MET A 215 15.68 -1.34 -6.85
CA MET A 215 14.25 -1.13 -7.07
C MET A 215 13.57 -2.41 -7.58
N ALA A 216 14.13 -3.02 -8.64
CA ALA A 216 13.63 -4.27 -9.21
C ALA A 216 13.62 -5.42 -8.18
N ALA A 217 14.67 -5.49 -7.37
CA ALA A 217 14.78 -6.50 -6.31
C ALA A 217 13.71 -6.33 -5.22
N MET A 218 13.47 -5.09 -4.77
CA MET A 218 12.43 -4.80 -3.78
C MET A 218 11.02 -5.07 -4.33
N LEU A 219 10.74 -4.65 -5.57
CA LEU A 219 9.47 -4.93 -6.23
C LEU A 219 9.28 -6.42 -6.53
N SER A 220 10.37 -7.15 -6.83
CA SER A 220 10.30 -8.61 -6.99
C SER A 220 9.90 -9.32 -5.70
N ALA A 221 10.33 -8.82 -4.53
CA ALA A 221 9.89 -9.34 -3.24
C ALA A 221 8.39 -9.08 -3.00
N VAL A 222 7.89 -7.91 -3.39
CA VAL A 222 6.45 -7.61 -3.35
C VAL A 222 5.67 -8.50 -4.31
N ASP A 223 6.15 -8.67 -5.54
CA ASP A 223 5.48 -9.49 -6.55
C ASP A 223 5.38 -10.95 -6.10
N ASP A 224 6.47 -11.53 -5.57
CA ASP A 224 6.44 -12.87 -4.97
C ASP A 224 5.39 -12.93 -3.84
N GLY A 225 5.34 -11.90 -2.98
CA GLY A 225 4.35 -11.82 -1.90
C GLY A 225 2.90 -11.75 -2.39
N VAL A 226 2.62 -11.00 -3.46
CA VAL A 226 1.30 -11.00 -4.12
C VAL A 226 0.98 -12.40 -4.64
N GLY A 227 1.99 -13.11 -5.19
CA GLY A 227 1.87 -14.50 -5.63
C GLY A 227 1.48 -15.45 -4.49
N GLU A 228 2.12 -15.34 -3.32
CA GLU A 228 1.83 -16.15 -2.14
C GLU A 228 0.42 -15.89 -1.60
N ILE A 229 0.03 -14.61 -1.47
CA ILE A 229 -1.32 -14.21 -1.01
C ILE A 229 -2.40 -14.76 -1.94
N THR A 230 -2.25 -14.57 -3.25
CA THR A 230 -3.25 -15.06 -4.22
C THR A 230 -3.26 -16.58 -4.34
N ALA A 231 -2.12 -17.24 -4.15
CA ALA A 231 -2.07 -18.72 -4.09
C ALA A 231 -2.82 -19.24 -2.85
N GLU A 232 -2.74 -18.53 -1.72
CA GLU A 232 -3.47 -18.92 -0.52
C GLU A 232 -4.98 -18.78 -0.69
N LEU A 233 -5.47 -17.68 -1.31
CA LEU A 233 -6.90 -17.53 -1.63
C LEU A 233 -7.42 -18.68 -2.51
N ARG A 234 -6.61 -19.11 -3.50
CA ARG A 234 -6.93 -20.27 -4.35
C ARG A 234 -6.96 -21.56 -3.55
N ARG A 235 -5.93 -21.78 -2.70
CA ARG A 235 -5.80 -22.99 -1.86
C ARG A 235 -7.01 -23.16 -0.92
N LEU A 236 -7.52 -22.06 -0.41
CA LEU A 236 -8.71 -22.03 0.46
C LEU A 236 -10.03 -22.08 -0.31
N GLY A 237 -10.00 -21.98 -1.63
CA GLY A 237 -11.21 -21.98 -2.46
C GLY A 237 -12.06 -20.72 -2.37
N ILE A 238 -11.48 -19.59 -1.95
CA ILE A 238 -12.19 -18.31 -1.73
C ILE A 238 -11.80 -17.22 -2.73
N GLN A 239 -11.08 -17.57 -3.79
CA GLN A 239 -10.62 -16.60 -4.80
C GLN A 239 -11.80 -15.90 -5.50
N GLU A 240 -12.87 -16.62 -5.83
CA GLU A 240 -14.05 -16.09 -6.49
C GLU A 240 -14.94 -15.24 -5.56
N ASP A 241 -14.78 -15.42 -4.23
CA ASP A 241 -15.47 -14.65 -3.20
C ASP A 241 -14.61 -13.48 -2.68
N THR A 242 -13.46 -13.21 -3.31
CA THR A 242 -12.51 -12.20 -2.84
C THR A 242 -12.13 -11.21 -3.94
N VAL A 243 -12.48 -9.92 -3.74
CA VAL A 243 -11.92 -8.85 -4.57
C VAL A 243 -10.53 -8.50 -4.11
N VAL A 244 -9.55 -8.51 -5.02
CA VAL A 244 -8.17 -8.09 -4.77
C VAL A 244 -7.91 -6.77 -5.49
N PHE A 245 -7.53 -5.76 -4.73
CA PHE A 245 -7.16 -4.46 -5.27
C PHE A 245 -5.68 -4.16 -5.02
N PHE A 246 -4.96 -3.72 -6.06
CA PHE A 246 -3.55 -3.34 -6.01
C PHE A 246 -3.36 -1.91 -6.50
N GLN A 247 -2.60 -1.11 -5.73
CA GLN A 247 -2.13 0.23 -6.14
C GLN A 247 -0.81 0.60 -5.46
N SER A 248 -0.15 1.70 -5.93
CA SER A 248 0.83 2.46 -5.16
C SER A 248 0.17 3.63 -4.42
N ASP A 249 0.80 4.15 -3.37
CA ASP A 249 0.27 5.33 -2.66
C ASP A 249 0.62 6.66 -3.33
N ASN A 250 1.72 6.75 -4.06
CA ASN A 250 2.12 7.89 -4.88
C ASN A 250 3.17 7.45 -5.92
N GLY A 251 3.56 8.36 -6.78
CA GLY A 251 4.61 8.13 -7.78
C GLY A 251 6.01 7.91 -7.19
N PRO A 252 7.02 7.59 -8.02
CA PRO A 252 8.33 7.17 -7.56
C PRO A 252 9.09 8.31 -6.88
N SER A 253 9.84 7.98 -5.83
CA SER A 253 10.67 8.95 -5.11
C SER A 253 11.91 9.36 -5.90
N ARG A 254 12.33 10.61 -5.70
CA ARG A 254 13.62 11.18 -6.15
C ARG A 254 14.40 11.74 -4.95
N GLU A 255 14.06 11.31 -3.74
CA GLU A 255 14.70 11.78 -2.54
C GLU A 255 16.16 11.34 -2.48
N SER A 256 17.06 12.24 -2.11
CA SER A 256 18.49 11.99 -2.01
C SER A 256 18.85 11.23 -0.73
N ARG A 257 18.03 10.28 -0.33
CA ARG A 257 18.16 9.64 0.97
C ARG A 257 18.12 8.13 0.89
N ASN A 258 19.27 7.59 0.53
CA ASN A 258 19.61 6.30 1.09
C ASN A 258 20.56 6.56 2.27
N TRP A 259 20.02 6.94 3.42
CA TRP A 259 20.75 7.35 4.62
C TRP A 259 21.80 6.34 5.07
N MET A 260 21.55 5.07 4.80
CA MET A 260 22.36 3.97 5.27
C MET A 260 23.74 3.94 4.61
N ASP A 261 23.88 4.52 3.43
CA ASP A 261 25.18 4.67 2.73
C ASP A 261 25.74 6.09 2.75
N GLY A 262 25.00 7.04 3.36
CA GLY A 262 25.39 8.44 3.39
C GLY A 262 25.39 9.14 2.04
N CYS A 263 24.80 8.54 1.00
CA CYS A 263 24.75 9.09 -0.34
C CYS A 263 23.80 10.30 -0.41
N GLY A 264 24.32 11.46 -0.79
CA GLY A 264 23.56 12.69 -1.00
C GLY A 264 22.97 12.83 -2.40
N VAL A 265 23.15 11.85 -3.28
CA VAL A 265 22.70 11.90 -4.67
C VAL A 265 21.23 11.47 -4.75
N PRO A 266 20.39 12.15 -5.57
CA PRO A 266 19.03 11.71 -5.82
C PRO A 266 18.97 10.28 -6.35
N TYR A 267 18.00 9.50 -5.86
CA TYR A 267 17.75 8.13 -6.27
C TYR A 267 16.86 8.10 -7.53
N TYR A 268 17.24 7.33 -8.54
CA TYR A 268 16.54 7.27 -9.83
C TYR A 268 16.03 5.88 -10.22
N GLY A 269 15.86 4.99 -9.24
CA GLY A 269 15.44 3.60 -9.50
C GLY A 269 13.99 3.46 -9.97
N GLY A 270 13.06 4.27 -9.45
CA GLY A 270 11.65 4.22 -9.83
C GLY A 270 11.35 4.92 -11.16
N GLN A 271 10.35 4.42 -11.91
CA GLN A 271 9.99 4.90 -13.24
C GLN A 271 8.52 5.35 -13.30
N PRO A 272 8.25 6.62 -13.65
CA PRO A 272 6.89 7.13 -13.83
C PRO A 272 6.24 6.70 -15.17
N GLY A 273 6.89 5.87 -16.00
CA GLY A 273 6.33 5.42 -17.28
C GLY A 273 6.24 6.50 -18.36
N GLY A 274 7.21 7.42 -18.41
CA GLY A 274 7.22 8.56 -19.34
C GLY A 274 6.35 9.74 -18.89
N LEU A 275 5.65 9.64 -17.77
CA LEU A 275 4.87 10.71 -17.19
C LEU A 275 5.77 11.77 -16.55
N LYS A 276 5.38 13.05 -16.64
CA LYS A 276 6.11 14.15 -16.02
C LYS A 276 5.92 14.15 -14.50
N GLY A 277 7.00 14.37 -13.75
CA GLY A 277 6.96 14.50 -12.30
C GLY A 277 7.27 13.19 -11.56
N HIS A 278 7.17 13.25 -10.26
CA HIS A 278 7.52 12.20 -9.32
C HIS A 278 6.89 12.52 -7.95
N LYS A 279 7.09 11.73 -6.91
CA LYS A 279 6.70 12.05 -5.53
C LYS A 279 6.92 13.53 -5.20
N PHE A 280 6.03 14.16 -4.45
CA PHE A 280 5.90 15.61 -4.18
C PHE A 280 5.39 16.46 -5.35
N SER A 281 5.26 15.92 -6.55
CA SER A 281 4.79 16.64 -7.71
C SER A 281 3.32 16.37 -8.00
N LEU A 282 2.52 17.41 -8.26
CA LEU A 282 1.15 17.29 -8.74
C LEU A 282 1.01 16.97 -10.23
N PHE A 283 2.13 16.81 -10.94
CA PHE A 283 2.10 16.27 -12.30
C PHE A 283 1.79 14.77 -12.27
N GLU A 284 1.38 14.25 -13.41
CA GLU A 284 0.97 12.86 -13.63
C GLU A 284 1.91 11.84 -12.98
N GLY A 285 3.23 11.98 -13.14
CA GLY A 285 4.21 11.06 -12.56
C GLY A 285 4.27 11.05 -11.01
N GLY A 286 3.65 12.03 -10.35
CA GLY A 286 3.54 12.05 -8.88
C GLY A 286 2.24 11.44 -8.36
N ILE A 287 1.17 11.48 -9.15
CA ILE A 287 -0.19 11.09 -8.71
C ILE A 287 -0.83 9.98 -9.54
N ARG A 288 -0.44 9.78 -10.81
CA ARG A 288 -0.90 8.64 -11.60
C ARG A 288 -0.07 7.42 -11.23
N VAL A 289 -0.71 6.42 -10.70
CA VAL A 289 -0.10 5.20 -10.14
C VAL A 289 -0.76 3.95 -10.72
N PRO A 290 -0.15 2.76 -10.61
CA PRO A 290 -0.84 1.53 -10.99
C PRO A 290 -2.13 1.35 -10.18
N GLY A 291 -3.21 0.98 -10.86
CA GLY A 291 -4.49 0.57 -10.27
C GLY A 291 -4.98 -0.71 -10.94
N ILE A 292 -5.18 -1.78 -10.17
CA ILE A 292 -5.60 -3.09 -10.67
C ILE A 292 -6.65 -3.66 -9.72
N PHE A 293 -7.80 -4.09 -10.29
CA PHE A 293 -8.82 -4.85 -9.58
C PHE A 293 -8.93 -6.24 -10.19
N CYS A 294 -8.96 -7.26 -9.36
CA CYS A 294 -9.18 -8.64 -9.76
C CYS A 294 -10.28 -9.27 -8.89
N TRP A 295 -11.34 -9.72 -9.53
CA TRP A 295 -12.42 -10.48 -8.89
C TRP A 295 -12.95 -11.48 -9.91
N PRO A 296 -12.40 -12.69 -9.93
CA PRO A 296 -12.78 -13.72 -10.90
C PRO A 296 -14.29 -14.01 -10.88
N GLY A 297 -14.89 -14.10 -12.07
CA GLY A 297 -16.34 -14.32 -12.22
C GLY A 297 -17.20 -13.05 -12.16
N TYR A 298 -16.68 -11.93 -11.70
CA TYR A 298 -17.42 -10.66 -11.59
C TYR A 298 -16.82 -9.53 -12.43
N ILE A 299 -15.48 -9.40 -12.42
CA ILE A 299 -14.78 -8.44 -13.27
C ILE A 299 -14.28 -9.17 -14.51
N PRO A 300 -14.59 -8.69 -15.74
CA PRO A 300 -14.09 -9.29 -16.97
C PRO A 300 -12.56 -9.37 -17.01
N ALA A 301 -12.03 -10.55 -17.33
CA ALA A 301 -10.59 -10.75 -17.41
C ALA A 301 -9.96 -9.93 -18.56
N GLY A 302 -8.80 -9.32 -18.27
CA GLY A 302 -8.03 -8.52 -19.24
C GLY A 302 -8.65 -7.17 -19.60
N GLN A 303 -9.61 -6.68 -18.81
CA GLN A 303 -10.24 -5.38 -19.01
C GLN A 303 -9.23 -4.23 -18.85
N ILE A 304 -9.35 -3.22 -19.71
CA ILE A 304 -8.55 -2.00 -19.67
C ILE A 304 -9.48 -0.81 -19.51
N ILE A 305 -9.50 -0.24 -18.32
CA ILE A 305 -10.36 0.90 -17.97
C ILE A 305 -9.59 2.20 -18.21
N ARG A 306 -10.20 3.11 -18.96
CA ARG A 306 -9.63 4.41 -19.35
C ARG A 306 -10.29 5.59 -18.63
N GLU A 307 -11.37 5.34 -17.92
CA GLU A 307 -12.03 6.33 -17.09
C GLU A 307 -11.11 6.77 -15.97
N PRO A 308 -10.92 8.08 -15.76
CA PRO A 308 -10.15 8.58 -14.64
C PRO A 308 -10.83 8.20 -13.32
N CYS A 309 -10.13 7.44 -12.49
CA CYS A 309 -10.60 7.01 -11.17
C CYS A 309 -9.51 7.25 -10.12
N ALA A 310 -9.89 7.30 -8.87
CA ALA A 310 -8.98 7.66 -7.79
C ALA A 310 -9.09 6.74 -6.56
N ALA A 311 -8.07 6.76 -5.72
CA ALA A 311 -8.00 5.93 -4.52
C ALA A 311 -9.19 6.13 -3.57
N MET A 312 -9.77 7.33 -3.50
CA MET A 312 -10.96 7.60 -2.68
C MET A 312 -12.22 6.86 -3.14
N ASP A 313 -12.26 6.38 -4.39
CA ASP A 313 -13.37 5.61 -4.94
C ASP A 313 -13.43 4.17 -4.40
N VAL A 314 -12.33 3.72 -3.79
CA VAL A 314 -12.24 2.36 -3.21
C VAL A 314 -13.18 2.19 -2.02
N PHE A 315 -13.29 3.19 -1.13
CA PHE A 315 -14.18 3.11 0.02
C PHE A 315 -15.64 2.85 -0.37
N PRO A 316 -16.31 3.71 -1.18
CA PRO A 316 -17.70 3.45 -1.55
C PRO A 316 -17.88 2.15 -2.34
N THR A 317 -16.89 1.74 -3.13
CA THR A 317 -16.91 0.48 -3.87
C THR A 317 -16.92 -0.71 -2.93
N LEU A 318 -15.96 -0.80 -2.02
CA LEU A 318 -15.84 -1.94 -1.09
C LEU A 318 -17.00 -1.95 -0.09
N LEU A 319 -17.48 -0.78 0.37
CA LEU A 319 -18.63 -0.73 1.27
C LEU A 319 -19.90 -1.24 0.59
N THR A 320 -20.15 -0.86 -0.68
CA THR A 320 -21.28 -1.37 -1.46
C THR A 320 -21.19 -2.88 -1.66
N LEU A 321 -19.98 -3.40 -1.97
CA LEU A 321 -19.75 -4.85 -2.09
C LEU A 321 -19.99 -5.61 -0.79
N ALA A 322 -19.69 -4.97 0.34
CA ALA A 322 -19.96 -5.53 1.67
C ALA A 322 -21.46 -5.45 2.08
N GLY A 323 -22.31 -4.88 1.25
CA GLY A 323 -23.75 -4.72 1.52
C GLY A 323 -24.08 -3.47 2.33
N GLY A 324 -23.16 -2.52 2.49
CA GLY A 324 -23.36 -1.26 3.19
C GLY A 324 -23.85 -0.14 2.24
N ASP A 325 -24.38 0.92 2.85
CA ASP A 325 -24.82 2.14 2.13
C ASP A 325 -23.78 3.26 2.30
N PRO A 326 -23.10 3.71 1.22
CA PRO A 326 -22.16 4.81 1.27
C PRO A 326 -22.75 6.19 1.61
N ALA A 327 -24.07 6.38 1.45
CA ALA A 327 -24.72 7.70 1.51
C ALA A 327 -24.53 8.42 2.87
N GLY A 328 -24.38 7.69 3.97
CA GLY A 328 -24.21 8.26 5.32
C GLY A 328 -22.81 8.73 5.67
N TYR A 329 -21.79 8.45 4.84
CA TYR A 329 -20.37 8.64 5.22
C TYR A 329 -19.75 9.96 4.76
N GLY A 330 -20.44 10.77 3.94
CA GLY A 330 -19.93 12.06 3.44
C GLY A 330 -18.66 11.87 2.61
N LEU A 331 -18.68 10.89 1.70
CA LEU A 331 -17.57 10.55 0.84
C LEU A 331 -17.42 11.53 -0.32
N ASP A 332 -16.19 11.76 -0.78
CA ASP A 332 -15.90 12.50 -2.02
C ASP A 332 -15.78 11.54 -3.22
N GLY A 333 -15.48 10.27 -2.97
CA GLY A 333 -15.37 9.23 -3.99
C GLY A 333 -16.73 8.63 -4.41
N ALA A 334 -16.73 7.95 -5.54
CA ALA A 334 -17.89 7.24 -6.09
C ALA A 334 -17.59 5.73 -6.26
N SER A 335 -18.64 4.91 -6.29
CA SER A 335 -18.47 3.47 -6.51
C SER A 335 -17.95 3.18 -7.93
N LEU A 336 -16.94 2.34 -8.01
CA LEU A 336 -16.33 1.85 -9.26
C LEU A 336 -17.12 0.70 -9.91
N LEU A 337 -18.15 0.17 -9.26
CA LEU A 337 -18.87 -1.00 -9.77
C LEU A 337 -19.36 -0.82 -11.22
N PRO A 338 -19.91 0.34 -11.63
CA PRO A 338 -20.33 0.51 -13.02
C PRO A 338 -19.20 0.32 -14.04
N VAL A 339 -17.99 0.80 -13.74
CA VAL A 339 -16.84 0.70 -14.67
C VAL A 339 -16.07 -0.62 -14.54
N LEU A 340 -16.28 -1.37 -13.47
CA LEU A 340 -15.63 -2.66 -13.24
C LEU A 340 -16.42 -3.83 -13.81
N THR A 341 -17.76 -3.72 -13.91
CA THR A 341 -18.65 -4.84 -14.25
C THR A 341 -19.37 -4.68 -15.59
N GLU A 342 -19.22 -3.55 -16.28
CA GLU A 342 -19.69 -3.31 -17.65
C GLU A 342 -18.60 -3.64 -18.67
#